data_ea03590eb6de1fff355cdadb9b06ec91
#
_entry.id   ea03590eb6de1fff355cdadb9b06ec91
#
_cell.length_a   1.000
_cell.length_b   1.000
_cell.length_c   1.000
_cell.angle_alpha   90.00
_cell.angle_beta   90.00
_cell.angle_gamma   90.00
#
_symmetry.space_group_name_H-M   'P 1'
#
loop_
_entity.id
_entity.type
_entity.pdbx_description
1 polymer ?
#
loop_
_entity_poly.entity_id
_entity_poly.type
_entity_poly.pdbx_seq_one_letter_code
_entity_poly.pdbx_strand_id
1 'polypeptide(L)'
;MRLGVVADCTDPDAGILRVRELGFETCQMYVSSYDAPTAQRLREALDRQGVEPTSLIVVGPGPEVYNFREGPLTIGLVPRKYRAERLAFLRKASDFAKLAGIPAVQRHFGFLPEDPNVPEFGEAVSALHEVAAYCKQNGQTFRCESGQETPIALLRVIKAAGMDNVGVNFDAANLILYGKANPVDALDTLGPLVMGVHAKDGRYPTDPYQLGEEVPIGQGKVNFPSFIQRLKQTGYRGPITIEREISGPRQADDIRASKAYLEGLIG
;
A
#
# COMPACT_ATOMS: atom_id res chain seq x y z
N MET A 1 7.33 4.50 -16.77
CA MET A 1 6.40 4.05 -15.70
C MET A 1 4.99 4.37 -16.16
N ARG A 2 3.97 3.63 -15.70
CA ARG A 2 2.54 3.92 -15.98
C ARG A 2 1.88 4.48 -14.73
N LEU A 3 0.80 5.24 -14.90
CA LEU A 3 -0.02 5.67 -13.78
C LEU A 3 -1.17 4.68 -13.56
N GLY A 4 -1.49 4.46 -12.29
CA GLY A 4 -2.65 3.72 -11.81
C GLY A 4 -3.44 4.51 -10.79
N VAL A 5 -4.52 3.93 -10.29
CA VAL A 5 -5.36 4.52 -9.25
C VAL A 5 -5.79 3.47 -8.23
N VAL A 6 -5.96 3.85 -6.98
CA VAL A 6 -6.62 3.01 -5.97
C VAL A 6 -8.12 2.99 -6.25
N ALA A 7 -8.68 1.80 -6.33
CA ALA A 7 -10.09 1.56 -6.67
C ALA A 7 -10.86 0.92 -5.51
N ASP A 8 -12.02 1.49 -5.20
CA ASP A 8 -13.03 0.81 -4.40
C ASP A 8 -13.80 -0.18 -5.28
N CYS A 9 -13.54 -1.48 -5.04
CA CYS A 9 -14.21 -2.58 -5.72
C CYS A 9 -15.19 -3.32 -4.79
N THR A 10 -15.82 -2.62 -3.85
CA THR A 10 -16.96 -3.14 -3.07
C THR A 10 -18.07 -3.64 -4.01
N ASP A 11 -18.32 -2.91 -5.09
CA ASP A 11 -18.96 -3.44 -6.31
C ASP A 11 -17.86 -3.56 -7.40
N PRO A 12 -17.46 -4.79 -7.78
CA PRO A 12 -16.39 -5.00 -8.76
C PRO A 12 -16.63 -4.32 -10.11
N ASP A 13 -17.85 -4.40 -10.63
CA ASP A 13 -18.18 -3.84 -11.96
C ASP A 13 -18.09 -2.32 -11.96
N ALA A 14 -18.70 -1.68 -10.97
CA ALA A 14 -18.68 -0.23 -10.83
C ALA A 14 -17.25 0.29 -10.52
N GLY A 15 -16.52 -0.40 -9.64
CA GLY A 15 -15.15 -0.01 -9.27
C GLY A 15 -14.19 -0.04 -10.47
N ILE A 16 -14.20 -1.12 -11.24
CA ILE A 16 -13.31 -1.25 -12.40
C ILE A 16 -13.73 -0.35 -13.56
N LEU A 17 -15.04 -0.15 -13.79
CA LEU A 17 -15.52 0.84 -14.75
C LEU A 17 -15.01 2.24 -14.38
N ARG A 18 -15.05 2.60 -13.09
CA ARG A 18 -14.56 3.88 -12.59
C ARG A 18 -13.07 4.10 -12.87
N VAL A 19 -12.23 3.07 -12.79
CA VAL A 19 -10.81 3.13 -13.17
C VAL A 19 -10.66 3.60 -14.63
N ARG A 20 -11.46 3.03 -15.55
CA ARG A 20 -11.44 3.39 -16.97
C ARG A 20 -11.97 4.80 -17.23
N GLU A 21 -13.05 5.21 -16.56
CA GLU A 21 -13.62 6.56 -16.67
C GLU A 21 -12.63 7.65 -16.19
N LEU A 22 -11.76 7.32 -15.23
CA LEU A 22 -10.67 8.19 -14.79
C LEU A 22 -9.46 8.15 -15.73
N GLY A 23 -9.49 7.30 -16.76
CA GLY A 23 -8.45 7.21 -17.79
C GLY A 23 -7.24 6.40 -17.36
N PHE A 24 -7.40 5.40 -16.47
CA PHE A 24 -6.33 4.50 -16.06
C PHE A 24 -6.48 3.11 -16.66
N GLU A 25 -5.35 2.40 -16.76
CA GLU A 25 -5.25 1.02 -17.25
C GLU A 25 -4.73 0.06 -16.18
N THR A 26 -4.31 0.56 -15.05
CA THR A 26 -3.85 -0.23 -13.91
C THR A 26 -4.47 0.28 -12.62
N CYS A 27 -4.68 -0.63 -11.66
CA CYS A 27 -5.18 -0.25 -10.33
C CYS A 27 -4.61 -1.16 -9.23
N GLN A 28 -4.59 -0.60 -8.03
CA GLN A 28 -4.64 -1.34 -6.79
C GLN A 28 -6.07 -1.23 -6.27
N MET A 29 -6.54 -2.21 -5.51
CA MET A 29 -7.95 -2.22 -5.12
C MET A 29 -8.16 -2.79 -3.74
N TYR A 30 -9.26 -2.41 -3.14
CA TYR A 30 -9.85 -3.08 -1.98
C TYR A 30 -11.25 -3.56 -2.28
N VAL A 31 -11.69 -4.58 -1.56
CA VAL A 31 -13.02 -5.19 -1.68
C VAL A 31 -13.64 -5.34 -0.30
N SER A 32 -14.96 -5.47 -0.22
CA SER A 32 -15.68 -5.73 1.03
C SER A 32 -15.96 -7.23 1.27
N SER A 33 -15.98 -8.05 0.22
CA SER A 33 -16.16 -9.50 0.33
C SER A 33 -15.01 -10.25 -0.31
N TYR A 34 -14.62 -11.34 0.34
CA TYR A 34 -13.51 -12.23 -0.05
C TYR A 34 -14.03 -13.63 -0.37
N ASP A 35 -15.20 -13.72 -1.04
CA ASP A 35 -15.76 -14.99 -1.52
C ASP A 35 -15.43 -15.26 -2.99
N ALA A 36 -15.59 -16.50 -3.43
CA ALA A 36 -15.27 -16.92 -4.79
C ALA A 36 -16.16 -16.25 -5.86
N PRO A 37 -17.47 -16.06 -5.66
CA PRO A 37 -18.29 -15.31 -6.62
C PRO A 37 -17.81 -13.87 -6.82
N THR A 38 -17.44 -13.15 -5.75
CA THR A 38 -16.89 -11.79 -5.84
C THR A 38 -15.55 -11.78 -6.59
N ALA A 39 -14.67 -12.75 -6.31
CA ALA A 39 -13.40 -12.87 -7.02
C ALA A 39 -13.59 -13.10 -8.53
N GLN A 40 -14.54 -13.94 -8.90
CA GLN A 40 -14.85 -14.20 -10.30
C GLN A 40 -15.41 -12.95 -10.99
N ARG A 41 -16.39 -12.27 -10.37
CA ARG A 41 -16.94 -11.00 -10.90
C ARG A 41 -15.85 -9.95 -11.09
N LEU A 42 -14.95 -9.82 -10.13
CA LEU A 42 -13.83 -8.87 -10.21
C LEU A 42 -12.91 -9.21 -11.39
N ARG A 43 -12.55 -10.48 -11.56
CA ARG A 43 -11.75 -10.93 -12.70
C ARG A 43 -12.42 -10.62 -14.04
N GLU A 44 -13.70 -10.97 -14.18
CA GLU A 44 -14.49 -10.69 -15.38
C GLU A 44 -14.59 -9.17 -15.67
N ALA A 45 -14.73 -8.34 -14.63
CA ALA A 45 -14.74 -6.88 -14.77
C ALA A 45 -13.38 -6.34 -15.23
N LEU A 46 -12.27 -6.84 -14.67
CA LEU A 46 -10.91 -6.50 -15.07
C LEU A 46 -10.65 -6.87 -16.53
N ASP A 47 -10.99 -8.10 -16.94
CA ASP A 47 -10.80 -8.59 -18.30
C ASP A 47 -11.66 -7.78 -19.29
N ARG A 48 -12.93 -7.54 -18.97
CA ARG A 48 -13.87 -6.78 -19.83
C ARG A 48 -13.43 -5.33 -20.04
N GLN A 49 -12.86 -4.69 -19.03
CA GLN A 49 -12.41 -3.30 -19.09
C GLN A 49 -10.95 -3.16 -19.53
N GLY A 50 -10.20 -4.25 -19.65
CA GLY A 50 -8.77 -4.22 -19.96
C GLY A 50 -7.95 -3.49 -18.89
N VAL A 51 -8.29 -3.68 -17.60
CA VAL A 51 -7.58 -3.09 -16.47
C VAL A 51 -6.67 -4.13 -15.84
N GLU A 52 -5.39 -3.80 -15.70
CA GLU A 52 -4.39 -4.66 -15.05
C GLU A 52 -4.39 -4.45 -13.51
N PRO A 53 -4.73 -5.47 -12.72
CA PRO A 53 -4.63 -5.39 -11.26
C PRO A 53 -3.17 -5.50 -10.83
N THR A 54 -2.73 -4.67 -9.92
CA THR A 54 -1.34 -4.70 -9.45
C THR A 54 -1.20 -5.17 -8.00
N SER A 55 -2.23 -5.00 -7.17
CA SER A 55 -2.24 -5.47 -5.79
C SER A 55 -3.63 -5.38 -5.17
N LEU A 56 -3.94 -6.29 -4.26
CA LEU A 56 -5.09 -6.25 -3.37
C LEU A 56 -4.68 -5.58 -2.05
N ILE A 57 -5.32 -4.47 -1.72
CA ILE A 57 -5.17 -3.77 -0.44
C ILE A 57 -6.08 -4.45 0.59
N VAL A 58 -5.50 -4.88 1.71
CA VAL A 58 -6.23 -5.64 2.73
C VAL A 58 -6.23 -4.91 4.06
N VAL A 59 -7.42 -4.57 4.55
CA VAL A 59 -7.67 -3.95 5.85
C VAL A 59 -8.48 -4.90 6.73
N GLY A 60 -8.25 -4.84 8.04
CA GLY A 60 -8.99 -5.64 9.02
C GLY A 60 -8.54 -7.09 9.15
N PRO A 61 -9.23 -7.95 9.91
CA PRO A 61 -10.37 -7.59 10.78
C PRO A 61 -9.96 -6.79 12.02
N GLY A 62 -11.00 -6.29 12.70
CA GLY A 62 -10.84 -5.46 13.89
C GLY A 62 -10.52 -3.99 13.56
N PRO A 63 -10.42 -3.12 14.57
CA PRO A 63 -10.18 -1.71 14.36
C PRO A 63 -8.75 -1.43 13.87
N GLU A 64 -8.63 -0.47 12.96
CA GLU A 64 -7.37 0.20 12.62
C GLU A 64 -7.60 1.71 12.74
N VAL A 65 -6.99 2.32 13.75
CA VAL A 65 -7.19 3.74 14.08
C VAL A 65 -5.94 4.52 13.71
N TYR A 66 -6.07 5.40 12.73
CA TYR A 66 -4.94 6.11 12.14
C TYR A 66 -4.61 7.37 12.93
N ASN A 67 -3.96 7.20 14.08
CA ASN A 67 -3.41 8.26 14.91
C ASN A 67 -2.20 7.74 15.71
N PHE A 68 -1.50 8.62 16.46
CA PHE A 68 -0.32 8.21 17.24
C PHE A 68 -0.65 7.57 18.59
N ARG A 69 -1.87 7.67 19.06
CA ARG A 69 -2.27 7.15 20.38
C ARG A 69 -2.80 5.71 20.29
N GLU A 70 -3.69 5.45 19.36
CA GLU A 70 -4.35 4.16 19.20
C GLU A 70 -3.74 3.33 18.06
N GLY A 71 -3.11 3.99 17.08
CA GLY A 71 -2.47 3.33 15.95
C GLY A 71 -1.49 2.23 16.36
N PRO A 72 -0.57 2.46 17.30
CA PRO A 72 0.35 1.42 17.77
C PRO A 72 -0.33 0.18 18.35
N LEU A 73 -1.56 0.33 18.81
CA LEU A 73 -2.35 -0.73 19.44
C LEU A 73 -3.30 -1.43 18.47
N THR A 74 -3.51 -0.86 17.27
CA THR A 74 -4.59 -1.29 16.37
C THR A 74 -4.15 -1.57 14.93
N ILE A 75 -3.12 -0.91 14.41
CA ILE A 75 -2.76 -1.02 12.99
C ILE A 75 -1.86 -2.23 12.71
N GLY A 76 -2.18 -2.97 11.66
CA GLY A 76 -1.30 -3.96 11.05
C GLY A 76 -1.19 -5.29 11.81
N LEU A 77 -0.01 -5.92 11.71
CA LEU A 77 0.29 -7.22 12.32
C LEU A 77 1.13 -7.13 13.61
N VAL A 78 1.59 -5.93 13.98
CA VAL A 78 2.36 -5.71 15.21
C VAL A 78 1.51 -5.94 16.46
N PRO A 79 0.26 -5.45 16.57
CA PRO A 79 -0.57 -5.68 17.76
C PRO A 79 -0.91 -7.17 17.95
N ARG A 80 -0.42 -7.76 19.06
CA ARG A 80 -0.63 -9.19 19.42
C ARG A 80 -2.11 -9.57 19.43
N LYS A 81 -2.96 -8.66 19.93
CA LYS A 81 -4.41 -8.90 20.10
C LYS A 81 -5.12 -9.30 18.79
N TYR A 82 -4.71 -8.74 17.66
CA TYR A 82 -5.39 -8.94 16.36
C TYR A 82 -4.60 -9.82 15.40
N ARG A 83 -3.34 -10.11 15.71
CA ARG A 83 -2.38 -10.74 14.78
C ARG A 83 -2.86 -12.09 14.23
N ALA A 84 -3.27 -12.99 15.10
CA ALA A 84 -3.68 -14.34 14.67
C ALA A 84 -4.89 -14.30 13.73
N GLU A 85 -5.89 -13.49 14.07
CA GLU A 85 -7.09 -13.31 13.24
C GLU A 85 -6.75 -12.66 11.90
N ARG A 86 -5.87 -11.65 11.90
CA ARG A 86 -5.43 -10.96 10.68
C ARG A 86 -4.57 -11.84 9.78
N LEU A 87 -3.73 -12.69 10.34
CA LEU A 87 -2.98 -13.68 9.56
C LEU A 87 -3.91 -14.70 8.89
N ALA A 88 -4.93 -15.20 9.61
CA ALA A 88 -5.94 -16.05 9.02
C ALA A 88 -6.73 -15.34 7.92
N PHE A 89 -7.07 -14.07 8.12
CA PHE A 89 -7.77 -13.27 7.13
C PHE A 89 -6.90 -12.98 5.88
N LEU A 90 -5.61 -12.73 6.05
CA LEU A 90 -4.69 -12.52 4.94
C LEU A 90 -4.50 -13.76 4.07
N ARG A 91 -4.58 -14.97 4.65
CA ARG A 91 -4.61 -16.21 3.86
C ARG A 91 -5.86 -16.26 2.98
N LYS A 92 -7.04 -15.95 3.53
CA LYS A 92 -8.29 -15.85 2.76
C LYS A 92 -8.20 -14.79 1.67
N ALA A 93 -7.60 -13.63 1.97
CA ALA A 93 -7.38 -12.57 1.00
C ALA A 93 -6.41 -12.99 -0.13
N SER A 94 -5.37 -13.75 0.20
CA SER A 94 -4.45 -14.33 -0.79
C SER A 94 -5.17 -15.33 -1.71
N ASP A 95 -6.02 -16.20 -1.17
CA ASP A 95 -6.81 -17.14 -1.97
C ASP A 95 -7.79 -16.40 -2.91
N PHE A 96 -8.45 -15.35 -2.40
CA PHE A 96 -9.29 -14.47 -3.19
C PHE A 96 -8.49 -13.80 -4.32
N ALA A 97 -7.34 -13.22 -4.00
CA ALA A 97 -6.48 -12.55 -4.98
C ALA A 97 -6.02 -13.51 -6.09
N LYS A 98 -5.71 -14.78 -5.73
CA LYS A 98 -5.40 -15.83 -6.70
C LYS A 98 -6.56 -16.10 -7.66
N LEU A 99 -7.78 -16.24 -7.14
CA LEU A 99 -8.97 -16.46 -7.97
C LEU A 99 -9.26 -15.26 -8.88
N ALA A 100 -9.08 -14.04 -8.37
CA ALA A 100 -9.27 -12.81 -9.13
C ALA A 100 -8.11 -12.48 -10.11
N GLY A 101 -7.00 -13.24 -10.08
CA GLY A 101 -5.84 -12.98 -10.93
C GLY A 101 -4.98 -11.81 -10.47
N ILE A 102 -5.02 -11.44 -9.18
CA ILE A 102 -4.26 -10.32 -8.61
C ILE A 102 -2.89 -10.83 -8.13
N PRO A 103 -1.76 -10.24 -8.59
CA PRO A 103 -0.42 -10.78 -8.37
C PRO A 103 0.18 -10.48 -7.00
N ALA A 104 -0.46 -9.64 -6.20
CA ALA A 104 0.06 -9.22 -4.91
C ALA A 104 -1.03 -8.98 -3.87
N VAL A 105 -0.69 -9.19 -2.61
CA VAL A 105 -1.45 -8.77 -1.43
C VAL A 105 -0.64 -7.71 -0.69
N GLN A 106 -1.27 -6.64 -0.25
CA GLN A 106 -0.60 -5.58 0.50
C GLN A 106 -1.41 -5.11 1.71
N ARG A 107 -0.71 -4.63 2.73
CA ARG A 107 -1.29 -3.91 3.86
C ARG A 107 -0.24 -3.13 4.64
N HIS A 108 -0.70 -2.21 5.47
CA HIS A 108 0.13 -1.66 6.54
C HIS A 108 0.60 -2.76 7.50
N PHE A 109 1.90 -2.76 7.80
CA PHE A 109 2.42 -3.74 8.75
C PHE A 109 2.23 -3.30 10.20
N GLY A 110 2.21 -1.98 10.44
CA GLY A 110 2.00 -1.34 11.72
C GLY A 110 3.29 -0.72 12.30
N PHE A 111 3.21 -0.25 13.52
CA PHE A 111 4.32 0.42 14.21
C PHE A 111 5.41 -0.59 14.62
N LEU A 112 6.34 -0.85 13.72
CA LEU A 112 7.46 -1.77 13.97
C LEU A 112 8.38 -1.25 15.07
N PRO A 113 8.89 -2.15 15.96
CA PRO A 113 9.89 -1.77 16.95
C PRO A 113 11.19 -1.30 16.28
N GLU A 114 11.74 -0.20 16.76
CA GLU A 114 13.07 0.27 16.36
C GLU A 114 14.19 -0.58 16.95
N ASP A 115 13.98 -1.10 18.17
CA ASP A 115 14.93 -1.99 18.84
C ASP A 115 14.73 -3.44 18.36
N PRO A 116 15.72 -4.04 17.67
CA PRO A 116 15.63 -5.42 17.22
C PRO A 116 15.77 -6.47 18.34
N ASN A 117 16.09 -6.05 19.57
CA ASN A 117 16.28 -6.97 20.70
C ASN A 117 15.01 -7.22 21.51
N VAL A 118 13.94 -6.45 21.25
CA VAL A 118 12.66 -6.67 21.95
C VAL A 118 11.88 -7.84 21.34
N PRO A 119 11.10 -8.59 22.14
CA PRO A 119 10.35 -9.76 21.65
C PRO A 119 9.40 -9.43 20.49
N GLU A 120 8.81 -8.24 20.48
CA GLU A 120 7.89 -7.77 19.44
C GLU A 120 8.53 -7.72 18.05
N PHE A 121 9.85 -7.50 17.97
CA PHE A 121 10.57 -7.55 16.70
C PHE A 121 10.56 -8.98 16.11
N GLY A 122 10.94 -9.97 16.90
CA GLY A 122 10.92 -11.38 16.47
C GLY A 122 9.52 -11.87 16.10
N GLU A 123 8.51 -11.39 16.80
CA GLU A 123 7.11 -11.70 16.50
C GLU A 123 6.65 -11.06 15.18
N ALA A 124 7.07 -9.82 14.90
CA ALA A 124 6.80 -9.17 13.62
C ALA A 124 7.47 -9.90 12.45
N VAL A 125 8.73 -10.31 12.63
CA VAL A 125 9.48 -11.12 11.66
C VAL A 125 8.75 -12.43 11.36
N SER A 126 8.30 -13.15 12.41
CA SER A 126 7.56 -14.42 12.25
C SER A 126 6.23 -14.22 11.53
N ALA A 127 5.50 -13.16 11.83
CA ALA A 127 4.23 -12.83 11.17
C ALA A 127 4.43 -12.49 9.69
N LEU A 128 5.49 -11.74 9.34
CA LEU A 128 5.82 -11.43 7.95
C LEU A 128 6.21 -12.69 7.19
N HIS A 129 7.06 -13.55 7.78
CA HIS A 129 7.43 -14.82 7.17
C HIS A 129 6.21 -15.69 6.87
N GLU A 130 5.30 -15.83 7.84
CA GLU A 130 4.10 -16.66 7.71
C GLU A 130 3.19 -16.19 6.57
N VAL A 131 2.85 -14.90 6.50
CA VAL A 131 1.98 -14.39 5.44
C VAL A 131 2.67 -14.44 4.08
N ALA A 132 3.96 -14.12 4.02
CA ALA A 132 4.73 -14.18 2.77
C ALA A 132 4.85 -15.60 2.23
N ALA A 133 5.09 -16.59 3.10
CA ALA A 133 5.13 -18.00 2.72
C ALA A 133 3.80 -18.46 2.11
N TYR A 134 2.67 -18.04 2.69
CA TYR A 134 1.35 -18.36 2.14
C TYR A 134 1.12 -17.68 0.78
N CYS A 135 1.42 -16.39 0.66
CA CYS A 135 1.32 -15.68 -0.63
C CYS A 135 2.20 -16.35 -1.70
N LYS A 136 3.41 -16.80 -1.34
CA LYS A 136 4.31 -17.52 -2.26
C LYS A 136 3.71 -18.80 -2.80
N GLN A 137 3.00 -19.59 -1.99
CA GLN A 137 2.27 -20.79 -2.43
C GLN A 137 1.20 -20.46 -3.47
N ASN A 138 0.63 -19.26 -3.42
CA ASN A 138 -0.34 -18.76 -4.38
C ASN A 138 0.30 -18.05 -5.59
N GLY A 139 1.64 -17.99 -5.68
CA GLY A 139 2.37 -17.32 -6.76
C GLY A 139 2.35 -15.79 -6.63
N GLN A 140 2.18 -15.25 -5.42
CA GLN A 140 1.99 -13.84 -5.16
C GLN A 140 3.16 -13.23 -4.39
N THR A 141 3.34 -11.91 -4.53
CA THR A 141 4.15 -11.13 -3.60
C THR A 141 3.31 -10.61 -2.44
N PHE A 142 3.94 -10.45 -1.28
CA PHE A 142 3.38 -9.69 -0.17
C PHE A 142 4.09 -8.34 -0.08
N ARG A 143 3.32 -7.25 -0.01
CA ARG A 143 3.88 -5.90 0.03
C ARG A 143 3.52 -5.21 1.34
N CYS A 144 4.54 -4.82 2.10
CA CYS A 144 4.36 -3.96 3.26
C CYS A 144 4.14 -2.53 2.78
N GLU A 145 3.03 -1.92 3.12
CA GLU A 145 2.79 -0.51 2.83
C GLU A 145 3.51 0.35 3.86
N SER A 146 4.37 1.25 3.38
CA SER A 146 5.17 2.12 4.26
C SER A 146 4.32 3.20 4.94
N GLY A 147 4.73 3.59 6.14
CA GLY A 147 4.09 4.71 6.84
C GLY A 147 4.34 4.77 8.35
N GLN A 148 3.93 3.75 9.10
CA GLN A 148 3.95 3.76 10.58
C GLN A 148 5.35 3.58 11.17
N GLU A 149 6.27 3.02 10.42
CA GLU A 149 7.63 2.67 10.81
C GLU A 149 8.65 3.52 10.07
N THR A 150 9.88 3.55 10.58
CA THR A 150 11.00 4.12 9.83
C THR A 150 11.42 3.19 8.71
N PRO A 151 11.97 3.71 7.59
CA PRO A 151 12.48 2.89 6.50
C PRO A 151 13.47 1.82 6.95
N ILE A 152 14.32 2.13 7.93
CA ILE A 152 15.33 1.19 8.42
C ILE A 152 14.73 0.08 9.29
N ALA A 153 13.66 0.36 10.06
CA ALA A 153 12.95 -0.66 10.82
C ALA A 153 12.25 -1.64 9.88
N LEU A 154 11.59 -1.15 8.84
CA LEU A 154 10.95 -1.98 7.82
C LEU A 154 11.99 -2.84 7.09
N LEU A 155 13.11 -2.27 6.66
CA LEU A 155 14.20 -3.00 6.02
C LEU A 155 14.72 -4.15 6.91
N ARG A 156 14.90 -3.91 8.23
CA ARG A 156 15.34 -4.95 9.18
C ARG A 156 14.38 -6.12 9.22
N VAL A 157 13.08 -5.85 9.36
CA VAL A 157 12.06 -6.89 9.44
C VAL A 157 11.98 -7.69 8.14
N ILE A 158 12.00 -7.03 6.97
CA ILE A 158 11.97 -7.70 5.67
C ILE A 158 13.20 -8.61 5.50
N LYS A 159 14.40 -8.12 5.82
CA LYS A 159 15.62 -8.92 5.74
C LYS A 159 15.61 -10.10 6.71
N ALA A 160 15.15 -9.90 7.93
CA ALA A 160 15.07 -10.95 8.94
C ALA A 160 14.01 -12.02 8.60
N ALA A 161 12.92 -11.65 7.93
CA ALA A 161 11.92 -12.62 7.46
C ALA A 161 12.46 -13.57 6.38
N GLY A 162 13.50 -13.19 5.63
CA GLY A 162 14.22 -14.07 4.72
C GLY A 162 13.40 -14.58 3.53
N MET A 163 12.39 -13.84 3.11
CA MET A 163 11.49 -14.23 2.01
C MET A 163 11.80 -13.42 0.73
N ASP A 164 11.88 -14.09 -0.41
CA ASP A 164 12.19 -13.49 -1.71
C ASP A 164 10.99 -12.85 -2.43
N ASN A 165 9.77 -13.10 -1.92
CA ASN A 165 8.52 -12.56 -2.43
C ASN A 165 7.94 -11.41 -1.57
N VAL A 166 8.75 -10.82 -0.68
CA VAL A 166 8.37 -9.65 0.13
C VAL A 166 8.99 -8.40 -0.44
N GLY A 167 8.18 -7.37 -0.56
CA GLY A 167 8.62 -6.03 -0.95
C GLY A 167 7.82 -4.93 -0.26
N VAL A 168 7.96 -3.74 -0.78
CA VAL A 168 7.33 -2.53 -0.25
C VAL A 168 6.37 -1.96 -1.29
N ASN A 169 5.13 -1.69 -0.87
CA ASN A 169 4.32 -0.68 -1.51
C ASN A 169 4.72 0.67 -0.89
N PHE A 170 5.49 1.45 -1.64
CA PHE A 170 6.08 2.68 -1.13
C PHE A 170 5.06 3.82 -1.20
N ASP A 171 4.45 4.14 -0.07
CA ASP A 171 3.64 5.34 0.06
C ASP A 171 4.52 6.51 0.53
N ALA A 172 4.71 7.47 -0.37
CA ALA A 172 5.58 8.61 -0.12
C ALA A 172 4.99 9.57 0.93
N ALA A 173 3.66 9.76 0.91
CA ALA A 173 3.00 10.66 1.85
C ALA A 173 2.89 10.07 3.25
N ASN A 174 2.66 8.77 3.39
CA ASN A 174 2.53 8.16 4.71
C ASN A 174 3.79 8.36 5.56
N LEU A 175 4.99 8.31 4.97
CA LEU A 175 6.23 8.63 5.70
C LEU A 175 6.24 10.05 6.26
N ILE A 176 5.62 10.99 5.57
CA ILE A 176 5.45 12.39 6.01
C ILE A 176 4.34 12.49 7.05
N LEU A 177 3.16 11.90 6.76
CA LEU A 177 1.99 11.96 7.65
C LEU A 177 2.28 11.35 9.03
N TYR A 178 3.10 10.31 9.08
CA TYR A 178 3.56 9.69 10.33
C TYR A 178 4.85 10.31 10.88
N GLY A 179 5.43 11.31 10.20
CA GLY A 179 6.67 11.96 10.63
C GLY A 179 7.88 11.03 10.72
N LYS A 180 7.94 10.01 9.86
CA LYS A 180 8.94 8.94 9.94
C LYS A 180 10.16 9.16 9.07
N ALA A 181 10.00 9.75 7.89
CA ALA A 181 11.12 10.01 6.99
C ALA A 181 10.78 11.04 5.91
N ASN A 182 11.83 11.57 5.27
CA ASN A 182 11.73 12.18 3.95
C ASN A 182 11.61 11.05 2.90
N PRO A 183 10.58 11.05 2.03
CA PRO A 183 10.36 9.95 1.09
C PRO A 183 11.43 9.84 0.00
N VAL A 184 12.12 10.95 -0.36
CA VAL A 184 13.23 10.90 -1.34
C VAL A 184 14.42 10.15 -0.75
N ASP A 185 14.81 10.49 0.50
CA ASP A 185 15.92 9.85 1.21
C ASP A 185 15.57 8.39 1.59
N ALA A 186 14.31 8.09 1.89
CA ALA A 186 13.86 6.74 2.19
C ALA A 186 14.05 5.76 1.04
N LEU A 187 14.09 6.22 -0.22
CA LEU A 187 14.41 5.40 -1.38
C LEU A 187 15.86 4.89 -1.37
N ASP A 188 16.79 5.53 -0.64
CA ASP A 188 18.15 5.01 -0.47
C ASP A 188 18.16 3.72 0.35
N THR A 189 17.19 3.58 1.25
CA THR A 189 17.03 2.40 2.11
C THR A 189 16.13 1.33 1.49
N LEU A 190 14.98 1.73 0.96
CA LEU A 190 13.91 0.82 0.52
C LEU A 190 13.85 0.65 -1.00
N GLY A 191 14.51 1.50 -1.78
CA GLY A 191 14.41 1.51 -3.24
C GLY A 191 14.56 0.13 -3.92
N PRO A 192 15.54 -0.72 -3.55
CA PRO A 192 15.67 -2.06 -4.11
C PRO A 192 14.51 -3.02 -3.79
N LEU A 193 13.67 -2.71 -2.81
CA LEU A 193 12.54 -3.51 -2.37
C LEU A 193 11.19 -2.99 -2.86
N VAL A 194 11.17 -1.85 -3.58
CA VAL A 194 9.92 -1.25 -4.06
C VAL A 194 9.29 -2.13 -5.14
N MET A 195 8.09 -2.63 -4.85
CA MET A 195 7.26 -3.44 -5.78
C MET A 195 5.94 -2.74 -6.15
N GLY A 196 5.61 -1.65 -5.46
CA GLY A 196 4.46 -0.79 -5.73
C GLY A 196 4.73 0.60 -5.18
N VAL A 197 4.01 1.60 -5.68
CA VAL A 197 4.12 2.99 -5.23
C VAL A 197 2.73 3.59 -5.10
N HIS A 198 2.46 4.22 -3.96
CA HIS A 198 1.36 5.17 -3.83
C HIS A 198 1.86 6.59 -4.08
N ALA A 199 1.25 7.24 -5.05
CA ALA A 199 1.37 8.68 -5.22
C ALA A 199 0.26 9.34 -4.40
N LYS A 200 0.65 9.86 -3.28
CA LYS A 200 -0.13 10.64 -2.32
C LYS A 200 0.76 11.75 -1.77
N ASP A 201 0.20 12.87 -1.36
CA ASP A 201 0.97 13.98 -0.82
C ASP A 201 0.41 14.45 0.52
N GLY A 202 1.24 15.03 1.34
CA GLY A 202 0.86 15.40 2.70
C GLY A 202 1.82 16.38 3.36
N ARG A 203 1.44 16.80 4.55
CA ARG A 203 2.21 17.66 5.45
C ARG A 203 2.52 16.91 6.73
N TYR A 204 3.65 17.25 7.35
CA TYR A 204 4.06 16.68 8.63
C TYR A 204 3.05 16.99 9.75
N PRO A 205 2.91 16.09 10.73
CA PRO A 205 2.08 16.33 11.91
C PRO A 205 2.63 17.50 12.72
N THR A 206 1.72 18.28 13.28
CA THR A 206 2.02 19.37 14.24
C THR A 206 1.30 19.14 15.57
N ASP A 207 0.40 18.18 15.63
CA ASP A 207 -0.25 17.69 16.85
C ASP A 207 0.46 16.41 17.32
N PRO A 208 0.74 16.24 18.64
CA PRO A 208 1.47 15.07 19.15
C PRO A 208 0.68 13.76 19.07
N TYR A 209 -0.63 13.79 18.81
CA TYR A 209 -1.50 12.63 18.80
C TYR A 209 -2.18 12.36 17.47
N GLN A 210 -2.11 13.31 16.52
CA GLN A 210 -2.75 13.21 15.20
C GLN A 210 -1.71 13.10 14.10
N LEU A 211 -2.07 12.40 13.03
CA LEU A 211 -1.25 12.36 11.83
C LEU A 211 -1.18 13.74 11.17
N GLY A 212 -0.24 13.88 10.24
CA GLY A 212 -0.22 15.00 9.32
C GLY A 212 -1.47 15.05 8.42
N GLU A 213 -1.58 16.10 7.63
CA GLU A 213 -2.71 16.36 6.73
C GLU A 213 -2.40 15.87 5.32
N GLU A 214 -3.26 15.02 4.74
CA GLU A 214 -3.22 14.71 3.31
C GLU A 214 -3.68 15.92 2.49
N VAL A 215 -2.95 16.24 1.44
CA VAL A 215 -3.25 17.34 0.51
C VAL A 215 -3.17 16.87 -0.95
N PRO A 216 -3.75 17.61 -1.91
CA PRO A 216 -3.58 17.28 -3.32
C PRO A 216 -2.10 17.17 -3.71
N ILE A 217 -1.79 16.25 -4.63
CA ILE A 217 -0.42 16.01 -5.10
C ILE A 217 0.21 17.31 -5.62
N GLY A 218 1.44 17.59 -5.21
CA GLY A 218 2.19 18.81 -5.50
C GLY A 218 1.98 19.96 -4.51
N GLN A 219 1.08 19.80 -3.53
CA GLN A 219 0.79 20.82 -2.50
C GLN A 219 1.35 20.46 -1.11
N GLY A 220 1.97 19.27 -0.99
CA GLY A 220 2.55 18.75 0.24
C GLY A 220 4.08 18.80 0.30
N LYS A 221 4.66 17.83 0.97
CA LYS A 221 6.09 17.78 1.30
C LYS A 221 6.84 16.62 0.62
N VAL A 222 6.16 15.84 -0.24
CA VAL A 222 6.80 14.70 -0.94
C VAL A 222 7.88 15.13 -1.92
N ASN A 223 7.78 16.34 -2.52
CA ASN A 223 8.68 16.81 -3.58
C ASN A 223 8.73 15.81 -4.76
N PHE A 224 7.60 15.66 -5.45
CA PHE A 224 7.44 14.70 -6.54
C PHE A 224 8.50 14.79 -7.65
N PRO A 225 9.00 15.94 -8.08
CA PRO A 225 10.09 15.99 -9.06
C PRO A 225 11.33 15.22 -8.61
N SER A 226 11.80 15.46 -7.39
CA SER A 226 12.95 14.74 -6.80
C SER A 226 12.62 13.28 -6.51
N PHE A 227 11.41 12.99 -6.01
CA PHE A 227 10.95 11.64 -5.71
C PHE A 227 10.92 10.77 -6.98
N ILE A 228 10.31 11.24 -8.06
CA ILE A 228 10.23 10.51 -9.34
C ILE A 228 11.61 10.31 -9.93
N GLN A 229 12.48 11.32 -9.88
CA GLN A 229 13.86 11.20 -10.34
C GLN A 229 14.60 10.11 -9.56
N ARG A 230 14.50 10.12 -8.23
CA ARG A 230 15.16 9.14 -7.37
C ARG A 230 14.58 7.74 -7.57
N LEU A 231 13.27 7.61 -7.68
CA LEU A 231 12.59 6.35 -7.97
C LEU A 231 13.07 5.74 -9.31
N LYS A 232 13.24 6.55 -10.36
CA LYS A 232 13.83 6.09 -11.64
C LYS A 232 15.24 5.52 -11.45
N GLN A 233 16.05 6.14 -10.58
CA GLN A 233 17.43 5.71 -10.30
C GLN A 233 17.50 4.37 -9.54
N THR A 234 16.49 4.01 -8.73
CA THR A 234 16.43 2.69 -8.09
C THR A 234 16.21 1.54 -9.08
N GLY A 235 15.89 1.86 -10.33
CA GLY A 235 15.53 0.87 -11.34
C GLY A 235 14.05 0.50 -11.37
N TYR A 236 13.21 1.11 -10.53
CA TYR A 236 11.76 0.85 -10.54
C TYR A 236 11.12 1.19 -11.89
N ARG A 237 10.28 0.28 -12.40
CA ARG A 237 9.59 0.42 -13.70
C ARG A 237 8.08 0.13 -13.60
N GLY A 238 7.63 -0.24 -12.41
CA GLY A 238 6.22 -0.55 -12.15
C GLY A 238 5.30 0.67 -12.22
N PRO A 239 3.98 0.46 -12.01
CA PRO A 239 3.01 1.54 -11.95
C PRO A 239 3.18 2.41 -10.72
N ILE A 240 2.86 3.70 -10.88
CA ILE A 240 2.68 4.65 -9.77
C ILE A 240 1.18 4.83 -9.60
N THR A 241 0.65 4.38 -8.48
CA THR A 241 -0.79 4.34 -8.19
C THR A 241 -1.19 5.58 -7.40
N ILE A 242 -2.06 6.41 -7.97
CA ILE A 242 -2.61 7.58 -7.28
C ILE A 242 -3.57 7.10 -6.20
N GLU A 243 -3.34 7.56 -4.98
CA GLU A 243 -4.24 7.38 -3.85
C GLU A 243 -4.72 8.75 -3.35
N ARG A 244 -6.02 8.85 -3.08
CA ARG A 244 -6.64 10.05 -2.55
C ARG A 244 -7.72 9.66 -1.53
N GLU A 245 -7.42 9.79 -0.25
CA GLU A 245 -8.25 9.28 0.87
C GLU A 245 -9.34 10.29 1.30
N ILE A 246 -10.01 10.91 0.34
CA ILE A 246 -11.21 11.71 0.57
C ILE A 246 -12.39 11.09 -0.17
N SER A 247 -13.58 11.43 0.24
CA SER A 247 -14.82 11.02 -0.43
C SER A 247 -15.50 12.19 -1.13
N GLY A 248 -16.44 11.85 -2.04
CA GLY A 248 -17.25 12.83 -2.75
C GLY A 248 -16.65 13.31 -4.08
N PRO A 249 -17.32 14.27 -4.75
CA PRO A 249 -16.95 14.66 -6.13
C PRO A 249 -15.55 15.23 -6.28
N ARG A 250 -15.05 15.90 -5.26
CA ARG A 250 -13.70 16.48 -5.25
C ARG A 250 -12.60 15.42 -5.42
N GLN A 251 -12.81 14.19 -4.96
CA GLN A 251 -11.83 13.11 -5.11
C GLN A 251 -11.47 12.87 -6.58
N ALA A 252 -12.48 12.81 -7.46
CA ALA A 252 -12.26 12.58 -8.88
C ALA A 252 -11.49 13.72 -9.56
N ASP A 253 -11.77 14.95 -9.16
CA ASP A 253 -11.09 16.11 -9.71
C ASP A 253 -9.62 16.18 -9.24
N ASP A 254 -9.37 15.88 -7.96
CA ASP A 254 -8.01 15.77 -7.41
C ASP A 254 -7.21 14.65 -8.10
N ILE A 255 -7.84 13.49 -8.39
CA ILE A 255 -7.20 12.37 -9.10
C ILE A 255 -6.84 12.77 -10.54
N ARG A 256 -7.74 13.44 -11.28
CA ARG A 256 -7.44 13.92 -12.65
C ARG A 256 -6.33 14.95 -12.68
N ALA A 257 -6.34 15.90 -11.74
CA ALA A 257 -5.29 16.88 -11.60
C ALA A 257 -3.94 16.22 -11.25
N SER A 258 -3.94 15.26 -10.34
CA SER A 258 -2.77 14.46 -9.97
C SER A 258 -2.20 13.69 -11.16
N LYS A 259 -3.08 13.07 -11.96
CA LYS A 259 -2.70 12.35 -13.17
C LYS A 259 -1.95 13.27 -14.14
N ALA A 260 -2.55 14.42 -14.48
CA ALA A 260 -1.94 15.38 -15.39
C ALA A 260 -0.58 15.91 -14.88
N TYR A 261 -0.48 16.19 -13.59
CA TYR A 261 0.78 16.62 -12.96
C TYR A 261 1.87 15.54 -13.04
N LEU A 262 1.54 14.29 -12.69
CA LEU A 262 2.50 13.18 -12.69
C LEU A 262 2.91 12.75 -14.10
N GLU A 263 2.01 12.81 -15.10
CA GLU A 263 2.34 12.55 -16.51
C GLU A 263 3.48 13.46 -16.98
N GLY A 264 3.48 14.74 -16.58
CA GLY A 264 4.56 15.67 -16.87
C GLY A 264 5.91 15.33 -16.22
N LEU A 265 5.93 14.51 -15.16
CA LEU A 265 7.16 14.12 -14.44
C LEU A 265 7.71 12.76 -14.87
N ILE A 266 6.83 11.84 -15.28
CA ILE A 266 7.29 10.48 -15.67
C ILE A 266 7.80 10.41 -17.10
N GLY A 267 7.41 11.31 -17.94
CA GLY A 267 7.92 11.50 -19.32
C GLY A 267 7.35 10.50 -20.29
#